data_907b1964d9b4d29ccc81af5fff33b197
#
_entry.id   907b1964d9b4d29ccc81af5fff33b197
#
_cell.length_a   1.000
_cell.length_b   1.000
_cell.length_c   1.000
_cell.angle_alpha   90.00
_cell.angle_beta   90.00
_cell.angle_gamma   90.00
#
_symmetry.space_group_name_H-M   'P 1'
#
loop_
_entity.id
_entity.type
_entity.pdbx_description
1 polymer ?
#
loop_
_entity_poly.entity_id
_entity_poly.type
_entity_poly.pdbx_seq_one_letter_code
_entity_poly.pdbx_strand_id
1 'polypeptide(L)'
;MKRACFVTIILLVFATTMLAEKKDVTITAADGFALKGTLYSAGKIGPGILLLHQCNADRQIYDTLGTMLSAAGYNALTLDFRGFGGSKNAQFPDLASARDKMPADVDAAFQFLTTQGLVNKTVLGVIGGSCGVNQAIQAARRHPEVKTLVLLSGGTDGDGETFIKNAAKMPIFGAASEEDTNAAASIKKIVGLSTNRDSQITMLKGAGHAASMFEKEPDLQADIVIWFRTNLPVSGYAVLPSLK
;
A
#
# COMPACT_ATOMS: atom_id res chain seq x y z
N MET A 1 42.23 -49.62 30.68
CA MET A 1 40.84 -49.16 30.27
C MET A 1 40.90 -47.65 30.14
N LYS A 2 40.93 -47.11 28.88
CA LYS A 2 40.94 -45.65 28.60
C LYS A 2 39.53 -45.23 28.38
N ARG A 3 38.97 -44.35 29.25
CA ARG A 3 37.64 -43.74 29.10
C ARG A 3 37.77 -42.53 28.14
N ALA A 4 37.14 -42.62 26.99
CA ALA A 4 36.99 -41.50 26.06
C ALA A 4 35.83 -40.61 26.54
N CYS A 5 36.12 -39.35 26.91
CA CYS A 5 35.10 -38.33 27.15
C CYS A 5 34.65 -37.75 25.82
N PHE A 6 33.41 -38.00 25.42
CA PHE A 6 32.79 -37.30 24.31
C PHE A 6 32.26 -35.94 24.81
N VAL A 7 32.86 -34.86 24.35
CA VAL A 7 32.34 -33.50 24.55
C VAL A 7 31.32 -33.21 23.45
N THR A 8 30.04 -33.19 23.79
CA THR A 8 28.96 -32.79 22.86
C THR A 8 28.92 -31.27 22.82
N ILE A 9 29.37 -30.66 21.72
CA ILE A 9 29.25 -29.24 21.48
C ILE A 9 27.81 -28.98 20.98
N ILE A 10 26.97 -28.40 21.83
CA ILE A 10 25.63 -27.91 21.43
C ILE A 10 25.81 -26.55 20.74
N LEU A 11 25.69 -26.52 19.41
CA LEU A 11 25.63 -25.28 18.64
C LEU A 11 24.26 -24.65 18.89
N LEU A 12 24.17 -23.63 19.74
CA LEU A 12 23.00 -22.76 19.85
C LEU A 12 22.96 -21.87 18.59
N VAL A 13 22.09 -22.22 17.65
CA VAL A 13 21.73 -21.34 16.53
C VAL A 13 20.80 -20.27 17.08
N PHE A 14 21.35 -19.09 17.38
CA PHE A 14 20.53 -17.89 17.62
C PHE A 14 19.84 -17.50 16.30
N ALA A 15 18.61 -17.90 16.11
CA ALA A 15 17.73 -17.30 15.10
C ALA A 15 17.46 -15.86 15.54
N THR A 16 18.17 -14.89 14.98
CA THR A 16 17.82 -13.47 15.11
C THR A 16 16.49 -13.25 14.40
N THR A 17 15.39 -13.24 15.14
CA THR A 17 14.11 -12.77 14.64
C THR A 17 14.27 -11.27 14.37
N MET A 18 14.37 -10.88 13.10
CA MET A 18 14.28 -9.48 12.71
C MET A 18 12.85 -9.02 13.08
N LEU A 19 12.75 -8.10 14.03
CA LEU A 19 11.47 -7.54 14.45
C LEU A 19 10.92 -6.62 13.35
N ALA A 20 9.59 -6.56 13.23
CA ALA A 20 8.94 -5.55 12.42
C ALA A 20 9.37 -4.16 12.90
N GLU A 21 9.81 -3.31 11.98
CA GLU A 21 10.36 -1.98 12.27
C GLU A 21 9.53 -0.90 11.58
N LYS A 22 9.19 0.18 12.30
CA LYS A 22 8.64 1.42 11.74
C LYS A 22 9.74 2.47 11.73
N LYS A 23 10.03 3.05 10.56
CA LYS A 23 11.10 4.03 10.39
C LYS A 23 10.68 5.17 9.47
N ASP A 24 10.85 6.41 9.93
CA ASP A 24 10.72 7.58 9.07
C ASP A 24 11.88 7.65 8.08
N VAL A 25 11.55 7.94 6.84
CA VAL A 25 12.51 7.97 5.72
C VAL A 25 12.39 9.28 4.94
N THR A 26 13.48 9.63 4.27
CA THR A 26 13.50 10.71 3.28
C THR A 26 13.73 10.10 1.90
N ILE A 27 12.84 10.45 0.96
CA ILE A 27 12.84 9.96 -0.41
C ILE A 27 13.20 11.13 -1.31
N THR A 28 14.24 11.01 -2.11
CA THR A 28 14.66 12.06 -3.03
C THR A 28 13.93 11.90 -4.36
N ALA A 29 13.06 12.84 -4.70
CA ALA A 29 12.42 12.90 -6.02
C ALA A 29 13.44 13.25 -7.12
N ALA A 30 13.11 12.98 -8.38
CA ALA A 30 14.01 13.19 -9.51
C ALA A 30 14.47 14.65 -9.69
N ASP A 31 13.68 15.60 -9.20
CA ASP A 31 13.99 17.02 -9.19
C ASP A 31 14.76 17.49 -7.92
N GLY A 32 15.22 16.53 -7.10
CA GLY A 32 15.96 16.78 -5.87
C GLY A 32 15.10 17.13 -4.65
N PHE A 33 13.76 17.16 -4.79
CA PHE A 33 12.87 17.45 -3.65
C PHE A 33 12.89 16.31 -2.63
N ALA A 34 12.98 16.65 -1.34
CA ALA A 34 13.02 15.69 -0.23
C ALA A 34 11.61 15.39 0.29
N LEU A 35 11.03 14.29 -0.17
CA LEU A 35 9.75 13.77 0.30
C LEU A 35 9.93 13.04 1.63
N LYS A 36 8.90 13.08 2.48
CA LYS A 36 8.85 12.32 3.73
C LYS A 36 7.96 11.10 3.59
N GLY A 37 8.41 9.99 4.14
CA GLY A 37 7.70 8.73 4.17
C GLY A 37 7.92 8.01 5.48
N THR A 38 7.16 6.94 5.70
CA THR A 38 7.38 5.98 6.79
C THR A 38 7.43 4.58 6.20
N LEU A 39 8.55 3.88 6.42
CA LEU A 39 8.74 2.49 6.04
C LEU A 39 8.36 1.58 7.22
N TYR A 40 7.47 0.64 6.97
CA TYR A 40 7.08 -0.43 7.89
C TYR A 40 7.67 -1.74 7.37
N SER A 41 8.72 -2.21 8.00
CA SER A 41 9.40 -3.44 7.59
C SER A 41 8.82 -4.66 8.28
N ALA A 42 8.61 -5.73 7.51
CA ALA A 42 8.24 -7.03 8.06
C ALA A 42 9.43 -7.78 8.73
N GLY A 43 10.63 -7.23 8.69
CA GLY A 43 11.84 -7.92 9.15
C GLY A 43 12.26 -9.13 8.30
N LYS A 44 11.61 -9.37 7.17
CA LYS A 44 11.89 -10.47 6.23
C LYS A 44 11.54 -10.07 4.81
N ILE A 45 12.05 -10.86 3.84
CA ILE A 45 11.71 -10.65 2.43
C ILE A 45 10.22 -10.90 2.22
N GLY A 46 9.53 -9.92 1.63
CA GLY A 46 8.11 -9.97 1.33
C GLY A 46 7.70 -8.98 0.25
N PRO A 47 6.43 -9.03 -0.22
CA PRO A 47 5.91 -8.07 -1.17
C PRO A 47 5.97 -6.64 -0.63
N GLY A 48 6.12 -5.67 -1.53
CA GLY A 48 6.04 -4.24 -1.20
C GLY A 48 4.62 -3.70 -1.33
N ILE A 49 4.22 -2.81 -0.41
CA ILE A 49 2.93 -2.10 -0.48
C ILE A 49 3.21 -0.60 -0.40
N LEU A 50 2.75 0.16 -1.40
CA LEU A 50 2.80 1.63 -1.38
C LEU A 50 1.42 2.18 -0.98
N LEU A 51 1.39 3.09 0.01
CA LEU A 51 0.16 3.71 0.52
C LEU A 51 0.17 5.21 0.21
N LEU A 52 -0.84 5.67 -0.53
CA LEU A 52 -0.99 7.00 -1.08
C LEU A 52 -2.19 7.69 -0.44
N HIS A 53 -1.94 8.70 0.41
CA HIS A 53 -2.97 9.35 1.23
C HIS A 53 -3.93 10.22 0.40
N GLN A 54 -5.05 10.55 1.02
CA GLN A 54 -6.06 11.50 0.51
C GLN A 54 -5.58 12.96 0.62
N CYS A 55 -6.12 13.84 -0.22
CA CYS A 55 -5.66 15.23 -0.33
C CYS A 55 -6.07 16.18 0.81
N ASN A 56 -6.63 15.68 1.89
CA ASN A 56 -6.92 16.43 3.13
C ASN A 56 -6.28 15.78 4.37
N ALA A 57 -5.28 14.93 4.16
CA ALA A 57 -4.53 14.23 5.21
C ALA A 57 -3.05 14.12 4.82
N ASP A 58 -2.28 13.44 5.62
CA ASP A 58 -0.88 13.08 5.38
C ASP A 58 -0.67 11.57 5.55
N ARG A 59 0.59 11.12 5.44
CA ARG A 59 0.96 9.71 5.53
C ARG A 59 0.54 9.01 6.82
N GLN A 60 0.38 9.75 7.93
CA GLN A 60 0.10 9.19 9.25
C GLN A 60 -1.29 8.56 9.33
N ILE A 61 -2.21 8.94 8.43
CA ILE A 61 -3.55 8.33 8.37
C ILE A 61 -3.51 6.82 8.13
N TYR A 62 -2.38 6.30 7.64
CA TYR A 62 -2.14 4.88 7.41
C TYR A 62 -1.27 4.19 8.46
N ASP A 63 -0.95 4.83 9.58
CA ASP A 63 -0.03 4.28 10.58
C ASP A 63 -0.46 2.90 11.12
N THR A 64 -1.72 2.75 11.45
CA THR A 64 -2.27 1.46 11.92
C THR A 64 -2.21 0.41 10.83
N LEU A 65 -2.68 0.74 9.62
CA LEU A 65 -2.67 -0.18 8.48
C LEU A 65 -1.24 -0.59 8.08
N GLY A 66 -0.29 0.34 8.06
CA GLY A 66 1.12 0.07 7.80
C GLY A 66 1.71 -0.92 8.81
N THR A 67 1.38 -0.76 10.10
CA THR A 67 1.77 -1.68 11.17
C THR A 67 1.14 -3.07 10.98
N MET A 68 -0.16 -3.14 10.65
CA MET A 68 -0.85 -4.41 10.39
C MET A 68 -0.26 -5.14 9.17
N LEU A 69 0.06 -4.40 8.10
CA LEU A 69 0.69 -4.97 6.90
C LEU A 69 2.08 -5.53 7.22
N SER A 70 2.90 -4.80 7.99
CA SER A 70 4.23 -5.30 8.36
C SER A 70 4.15 -6.56 9.23
N ALA A 71 3.23 -6.61 10.20
CA ALA A 71 2.95 -7.80 11.00
C ALA A 71 2.46 -8.99 10.14
N ALA A 72 1.77 -8.70 9.03
CA ALA A 72 1.32 -9.70 8.07
C ALA A 72 2.39 -10.16 7.07
N GLY A 73 3.60 -9.58 7.12
CA GLY A 73 4.75 -9.98 6.30
C GLY A 73 4.99 -9.13 5.06
N TYR A 74 4.34 -7.97 4.94
CA TYR A 74 4.56 -7.00 3.87
C TYR A 74 5.56 -5.92 4.29
N ASN A 75 6.30 -5.38 3.34
CA ASN A 75 7.11 -4.19 3.54
C ASN A 75 6.35 -3.00 2.97
N ALA A 76 5.78 -2.16 3.84
CA ALA A 76 4.88 -1.09 3.44
C ALA A 76 5.58 0.27 3.53
N LEU A 77 5.28 1.16 2.59
CA LEU A 77 5.77 2.54 2.55
C LEU A 77 4.59 3.49 2.43
N THR A 78 4.47 4.41 3.39
CA THR A 78 3.59 5.57 3.27
C THR A 78 4.39 6.77 2.79
N LEU A 79 3.76 7.68 2.05
CA LEU A 79 4.38 8.87 1.47
C LEU A 79 3.56 10.11 1.84
N ASP A 80 4.20 11.20 2.24
CA ASP A 80 3.61 12.53 2.13
C ASP A 80 3.86 13.05 0.71
N PHE A 81 2.82 13.29 -0.07
CA PHE A 81 2.97 14.07 -1.28
C PHE A 81 3.52 15.46 -0.95
N ARG A 82 4.30 16.07 -1.85
CA ARG A 82 4.71 17.45 -1.62
C ARG A 82 3.49 18.37 -1.46
N GLY A 83 3.60 19.37 -0.59
CA GLY A 83 2.48 20.19 -0.14
C GLY A 83 1.70 19.62 1.04
N PHE A 84 2.06 18.40 1.52
CA PHE A 84 1.41 17.74 2.66
C PHE A 84 2.41 17.29 3.73
N GLY A 85 1.92 17.17 4.96
CA GLY A 85 2.67 16.63 6.08
C GLY A 85 4.09 17.18 6.19
N GLY A 86 5.06 16.30 6.29
CA GLY A 86 6.48 16.64 6.35
C GLY A 86 7.12 17.02 5.00
N SER A 87 6.39 16.84 3.88
CA SER A 87 6.81 17.25 2.52
C SER A 87 6.29 18.62 2.11
N LYS A 88 5.70 19.39 3.04
CA LYS A 88 5.24 20.75 2.86
C LYS A 88 6.39 21.74 3.10
N ASN A 89 6.53 22.76 2.23
CA ASN A 89 7.48 23.85 2.41
C ASN A 89 6.97 25.14 1.75
N ALA A 90 7.79 26.20 1.72
CA ALA A 90 7.40 27.50 1.12
C ALA A 90 7.14 27.42 -0.39
N GLN A 91 7.82 26.52 -1.11
CA GLN A 91 7.63 26.32 -2.56
C GLN A 91 6.35 25.52 -2.84
N PHE A 92 6.02 24.59 -1.96
CA PHE A 92 4.85 23.71 -2.07
C PHE A 92 4.03 23.79 -0.78
N PRO A 93 3.27 24.90 -0.59
CA PRO A 93 2.48 25.11 0.64
C PRO A 93 1.18 24.29 0.68
N ASP A 94 0.72 23.79 -0.47
CA ASP A 94 -0.58 23.12 -0.60
C ASP A 94 -0.65 22.21 -1.85
N LEU A 95 -1.81 21.56 -2.03
CA LEU A 95 -2.09 20.71 -3.18
C LEU A 95 -2.02 21.48 -4.52
N ALA A 96 -2.49 22.73 -4.57
CA ALA A 96 -2.59 23.47 -5.83
C ALA A 96 -1.19 23.70 -6.44
N SER A 97 -0.20 24.00 -5.58
CA SER A 97 1.20 24.20 -5.97
C SER A 97 1.92 22.88 -6.35
N ALA A 98 1.43 21.73 -5.87
CA ALA A 98 2.13 20.45 -5.93
C ALA A 98 1.46 19.41 -6.85
N ARG A 99 0.22 19.64 -7.30
CA ARG A 99 -0.61 18.65 -8.01
C ARG A 99 0.12 17.99 -9.18
N ASP A 100 0.77 18.78 -10.03
CA ASP A 100 1.45 18.28 -11.22
C ASP A 100 2.72 17.49 -10.90
N LYS A 101 3.18 17.54 -9.66
CA LYS A 101 4.35 16.80 -9.17
C LYS A 101 4.00 15.45 -8.58
N MET A 102 2.72 15.21 -8.20
CA MET A 102 2.31 13.97 -7.56
C MET A 102 2.70 12.70 -8.32
N PRO A 103 2.59 12.60 -9.66
CA PRO A 103 3.03 11.40 -10.37
C PRO A 103 4.53 11.11 -10.19
N ALA A 104 5.38 12.14 -10.24
CA ALA A 104 6.83 12.00 -10.03
C ALA A 104 7.17 11.65 -8.58
N ASP A 105 6.41 12.16 -7.60
CA ASP A 105 6.57 11.81 -6.19
C ASP A 105 6.24 10.33 -5.95
N VAL A 106 5.19 9.83 -6.60
CA VAL A 106 4.82 8.39 -6.56
C VAL A 106 5.90 7.53 -7.18
N ASP A 107 6.45 7.91 -8.34
CA ASP A 107 7.53 7.17 -8.99
C ASP A 107 8.80 7.14 -8.13
N ALA A 108 9.14 8.24 -7.45
CA ALA A 108 10.25 8.28 -6.50
C ALA A 108 10.01 7.36 -5.29
N ALA A 109 8.79 7.35 -4.73
CA ALA A 109 8.42 6.45 -3.63
C ALA A 109 8.45 4.98 -4.08
N PHE A 110 7.97 4.68 -5.27
CA PHE A 110 8.01 3.34 -5.85
C PHE A 110 9.46 2.87 -6.03
N GLN A 111 10.32 3.69 -6.60
CA GLN A 111 11.73 3.41 -6.76
C GLN A 111 12.41 3.20 -5.40
N PHE A 112 12.15 4.08 -4.42
CA PHE A 112 12.68 3.93 -3.07
C PHE A 112 12.27 2.59 -2.46
N LEU A 113 10.99 2.23 -2.51
CA LEU A 113 10.46 0.97 -1.97
C LEU A 113 11.15 -0.25 -2.61
N THR A 114 11.31 -0.25 -3.94
CA THR A 114 11.92 -1.37 -4.67
C THR A 114 13.43 -1.50 -4.46
N THR A 115 14.10 -0.48 -3.92
CA THR A 115 15.53 -0.55 -3.53
C THR A 115 15.74 -1.12 -2.13
N GLN A 116 14.69 -1.30 -1.33
CA GLN A 116 14.82 -1.87 0.02
C GLN A 116 15.15 -3.37 -0.07
N GLY A 117 16.17 -3.80 0.66
CA GLY A 117 16.71 -5.18 0.57
C GLY A 117 15.72 -6.29 0.98
N LEU A 118 14.67 -5.94 1.74
CA LEU A 118 13.64 -6.89 2.18
C LEU A 118 12.37 -6.84 1.29
N VAL A 119 12.34 -6.02 0.25
CA VAL A 119 11.20 -5.93 -0.67
C VAL A 119 11.38 -6.86 -1.86
N ASN A 120 10.41 -7.74 -2.09
CA ASN A 120 10.29 -8.44 -3.37
C ASN A 120 9.80 -7.44 -4.43
N LYS A 121 10.75 -6.89 -5.16
CA LYS A 121 10.53 -5.82 -6.14
C LYS A 121 9.73 -6.20 -7.39
N THR A 122 9.39 -7.47 -7.57
CA THR A 122 8.57 -7.95 -8.70
C THR A 122 7.10 -8.16 -8.32
N VAL A 123 6.76 -8.01 -7.03
CA VAL A 123 5.42 -8.30 -6.49
C VAL A 123 5.03 -7.17 -5.53
N LEU A 124 4.29 -6.19 -6.04
CA LEU A 124 3.88 -5.02 -5.28
C LEU A 124 2.35 -4.83 -5.30
N GLY A 125 1.85 -4.15 -4.28
CA GLY A 125 0.49 -3.64 -4.20
C GLY A 125 0.49 -2.13 -3.98
N VAL A 126 -0.60 -1.47 -4.36
CA VAL A 126 -0.76 -0.04 -4.08
C VAL A 126 -2.13 0.21 -3.47
N ILE A 127 -2.15 1.03 -2.43
CA ILE A 127 -3.36 1.57 -1.79
C ILE A 127 -3.47 3.04 -2.16
N GLY A 128 -4.64 3.49 -2.60
CA GLY A 128 -4.91 4.90 -2.83
C GLY A 128 -6.20 5.36 -2.16
N GLY A 129 -6.14 6.48 -1.43
CA GLY A 129 -7.33 7.14 -0.86
C GLY A 129 -7.66 8.43 -1.58
N SER A 130 -8.93 8.66 -1.97
CA SER A 130 -9.41 9.90 -2.60
C SER A 130 -8.56 10.28 -3.84
N CYS A 131 -7.86 11.41 -3.81
CA CYS A 131 -6.92 11.81 -4.86
C CYS A 131 -5.77 10.79 -5.07
N GLY A 132 -5.42 10.03 -4.04
CA GLY A 132 -4.45 8.92 -4.14
C GLY A 132 -4.95 7.75 -4.99
N VAL A 133 -6.28 7.62 -5.22
CA VAL A 133 -6.85 6.58 -6.10
C VAL A 133 -6.34 6.73 -7.53
N ASN A 134 -6.43 7.94 -8.10
CA ASN A 134 -5.87 8.19 -9.43
C ASN A 134 -4.37 7.89 -9.47
N GLN A 135 -3.64 8.33 -8.45
CA GLN A 135 -2.19 8.10 -8.38
C GLN A 135 -1.84 6.61 -8.29
N ALA A 136 -2.63 5.81 -7.54
CA ALA A 136 -2.44 4.36 -7.44
C ALA A 136 -2.68 3.65 -8.78
N ILE A 137 -3.73 4.02 -9.50
CA ILE A 137 -4.05 3.46 -10.82
C ILE A 137 -2.98 3.87 -11.85
N GLN A 138 -2.56 5.13 -11.86
CA GLN A 138 -1.51 5.60 -12.76
C GLN A 138 -0.14 4.98 -12.42
N ALA A 139 0.16 4.71 -11.15
CA ALA A 139 1.33 3.96 -10.75
C ALA A 139 1.30 2.52 -11.32
N ALA A 140 0.18 1.81 -11.15
CA ALA A 140 0.04 0.46 -11.70
C ALA A 140 0.17 0.41 -13.23
N ARG A 141 -0.25 1.49 -13.92
CA ARG A 141 -0.11 1.63 -15.37
C ARG A 141 1.35 1.79 -15.81
N ARG A 142 2.18 2.46 -15.00
CA ARG A 142 3.61 2.67 -15.28
C ARG A 142 4.51 1.55 -14.76
N HIS A 143 4.08 0.82 -13.72
CA HIS A 143 4.88 -0.17 -13.01
C HIS A 143 4.21 -1.56 -13.05
N PRO A 144 4.59 -2.43 -13.99
CA PRO A 144 3.97 -3.76 -14.16
C PRO A 144 4.23 -4.73 -13.00
N GLU A 145 5.08 -4.35 -12.06
CA GLU A 145 5.31 -5.05 -10.80
C GLU A 145 4.13 -4.93 -9.84
N VAL A 146 3.25 -3.94 -10.02
CA VAL A 146 1.99 -3.81 -9.27
C VAL A 146 1.03 -4.90 -9.71
N LYS A 147 0.61 -5.74 -8.76
CA LYS A 147 -0.23 -6.91 -9.02
C LYS A 147 -1.66 -6.74 -8.53
N THR A 148 -1.90 -5.83 -7.61
CA THR A 148 -3.23 -5.57 -7.07
C THR A 148 -3.35 -4.14 -6.53
N LEU A 149 -4.58 -3.62 -6.52
CA LEU A 149 -4.92 -2.29 -6.02
C LEU A 149 -5.96 -2.36 -4.91
N VAL A 150 -5.83 -1.44 -3.96
CA VAL A 150 -6.88 -1.10 -2.99
C VAL A 150 -7.23 0.38 -3.18
N LEU A 151 -8.50 0.67 -3.46
CA LEU A 151 -9.01 1.98 -3.85
C LEU A 151 -10.09 2.44 -2.88
N LEU A 152 -9.83 3.53 -2.15
CA LEU A 152 -10.70 4.04 -1.09
C LEU A 152 -11.29 5.40 -1.46
N SER A 153 -12.61 5.47 -1.71
CA SER A 153 -13.38 6.70 -1.92
C SER A 153 -12.77 7.67 -2.93
N GLY A 154 -12.51 7.23 -4.17
CA GLY A 154 -11.91 8.12 -5.18
C GLY A 154 -12.21 7.71 -6.61
N GLY A 155 -11.76 8.53 -7.54
CA GLY A 155 -11.93 8.34 -8.98
C GLY A 155 -10.61 8.33 -9.74
N THR A 156 -10.68 8.10 -11.04
CA THR A 156 -9.54 8.19 -11.97
C THR A 156 -9.96 8.88 -13.26
N ASP A 157 -9.00 9.29 -14.07
CA ASP A 157 -9.21 9.84 -15.41
C ASP A 157 -9.50 8.76 -16.46
N GLY A 158 -9.78 9.18 -17.70
CA GLY A 158 -10.12 8.27 -18.81
C GLY A 158 -9.01 7.28 -19.16
N ASP A 159 -7.76 7.66 -18.97
CA ASP A 159 -6.60 6.78 -19.18
C ASP A 159 -6.57 5.68 -18.12
N GLY A 160 -6.83 6.04 -16.85
CA GLY A 160 -6.93 5.08 -15.76
C GLY A 160 -8.10 4.11 -15.95
N GLU A 161 -9.27 4.60 -16.38
CA GLU A 161 -10.42 3.75 -16.69
C GLU A 161 -10.10 2.74 -17.81
N THR A 162 -9.43 3.22 -18.86
CA THR A 162 -8.99 2.37 -19.97
C THR A 162 -7.99 1.30 -19.51
N PHE A 163 -7.05 1.68 -18.66
CA PHE A 163 -6.11 0.75 -18.06
C PHE A 163 -6.81 -0.34 -17.25
N ILE A 164 -7.72 0.03 -16.33
CA ILE A 164 -8.46 -0.92 -15.50
C ILE A 164 -9.24 -1.93 -16.35
N LYS A 165 -9.93 -1.46 -17.41
CA LYS A 165 -10.69 -2.32 -18.33
C LYS A 165 -9.79 -3.37 -19.00
N ASN A 166 -8.54 -3.04 -19.26
CA ASN A 166 -7.59 -3.92 -19.97
C ASN A 166 -6.71 -4.74 -19.02
N ALA A 167 -6.72 -4.46 -17.71
CA ALA A 167 -5.86 -5.11 -16.72
C ALA A 167 -6.47 -6.40 -16.14
N ALA A 168 -6.83 -7.37 -17.00
CA ALA A 168 -7.56 -8.59 -16.61
C ALA A 168 -6.88 -9.45 -15.53
N LYS A 169 -5.56 -9.31 -15.34
CA LYS A 169 -4.80 -10.08 -14.33
C LYS A 169 -4.65 -9.35 -13.00
N MET A 170 -5.15 -8.11 -12.88
CA MET A 170 -4.98 -7.29 -11.69
C MET A 170 -6.30 -7.19 -10.92
N PRO A 171 -6.47 -7.93 -9.83
CA PRO A 171 -7.64 -7.80 -8.96
C PRO A 171 -7.62 -6.47 -8.22
N ILE A 172 -8.80 -5.90 -7.98
CA ILE A 172 -9.01 -4.60 -7.35
C ILE A 172 -9.98 -4.75 -6.19
N PHE A 173 -9.61 -4.21 -5.03
CA PHE A 173 -10.50 -4.00 -3.91
C PHE A 173 -10.92 -2.53 -3.87
N GLY A 174 -12.20 -2.25 -3.98
CA GLY A 174 -12.76 -0.91 -3.86
C GLY A 174 -13.60 -0.77 -2.59
N ALA A 175 -13.47 0.34 -1.86
CA ALA A 175 -14.35 0.67 -0.75
C ALA A 175 -14.74 2.15 -0.74
N ALA A 176 -15.99 2.44 -0.39
CA ALA A 176 -16.50 3.79 -0.18
C ALA A 176 -17.71 3.79 0.77
N SER A 177 -17.98 4.92 1.39
CA SER A 177 -19.22 5.14 2.15
C SER A 177 -20.37 5.51 1.20
N GLU A 178 -21.57 4.97 1.44
CA GLU A 178 -22.76 5.24 0.59
C GLU A 178 -23.13 6.73 0.57
N GLU A 179 -22.93 7.42 1.69
CA GLU A 179 -23.21 8.84 1.86
C GLU A 179 -22.20 9.74 1.14
N ASP A 180 -21.01 9.23 0.85
CA ASP A 180 -20.04 9.89 -0.03
C ASP A 180 -20.38 9.58 -1.50
N THR A 181 -21.52 10.10 -1.95
CA THR A 181 -22.20 9.67 -3.18
C THR A 181 -21.32 9.72 -4.43
N ASN A 182 -20.48 10.77 -4.56
CA ASN A 182 -19.59 10.92 -5.71
C ASN A 182 -18.47 9.88 -5.69
N ALA A 183 -17.86 9.66 -4.53
CA ALA A 183 -16.79 8.66 -4.38
C ALA A 183 -17.36 7.23 -4.50
N ALA A 184 -18.54 6.98 -3.93
CA ALA A 184 -19.24 5.71 -4.06
C ALA A 184 -19.55 5.37 -5.53
N ALA A 185 -20.06 6.33 -6.30
CA ALA A 185 -20.32 6.16 -7.73
C ALA A 185 -19.02 5.90 -8.51
N SER A 186 -17.94 6.64 -8.19
CA SER A 186 -16.65 6.49 -8.83
C SER A 186 -16.02 5.10 -8.55
N ILE A 187 -16.03 4.64 -7.31
CA ILE A 187 -15.50 3.32 -6.93
C ILE A 187 -16.33 2.21 -7.59
N LYS A 188 -17.68 2.29 -7.57
CA LYS A 188 -18.55 1.34 -8.29
C LYS A 188 -18.21 1.27 -9.77
N LYS A 189 -18.02 2.43 -10.41
CA LYS A 189 -17.61 2.50 -11.82
C LYS A 189 -16.28 1.82 -12.06
N ILE A 190 -15.23 2.18 -11.30
CA ILE A 190 -13.87 1.65 -11.49
C ILE A 190 -13.84 0.14 -11.31
N VAL A 191 -14.40 -0.37 -10.20
CA VAL A 191 -14.44 -1.82 -9.95
C VAL A 191 -15.29 -2.54 -10.99
N GLY A 192 -16.40 -1.94 -11.43
CA GLY A 192 -17.26 -2.46 -12.50
C GLY A 192 -16.59 -2.51 -13.89
N LEU A 193 -15.55 -1.71 -14.13
CA LEU A 193 -14.74 -1.79 -15.35
C LEU A 193 -13.74 -2.96 -15.32
N SER A 194 -13.39 -3.46 -14.13
CA SER A 194 -12.43 -4.57 -14.01
C SER A 194 -13.00 -5.85 -14.61
N THR A 195 -12.23 -6.49 -15.47
CA THR A 195 -12.53 -7.82 -16.03
C THR A 195 -11.97 -8.97 -15.18
N ASN A 196 -11.26 -8.65 -14.10
CA ASN A 196 -10.77 -9.64 -13.14
C ASN A 196 -11.89 -10.07 -12.20
N ARG A 197 -12.18 -11.39 -12.12
CA ARG A 197 -13.29 -11.95 -11.34
C ARG A 197 -13.08 -11.90 -9.84
N ASP A 198 -11.84 -11.71 -9.38
CA ASP A 198 -11.50 -11.61 -7.96
C ASP A 198 -11.66 -10.16 -7.46
N SER A 199 -11.95 -9.20 -8.35
CA SER A 199 -12.21 -7.81 -7.96
C SER A 199 -13.45 -7.71 -7.09
N GLN A 200 -13.36 -6.94 -6.00
CA GLN A 200 -14.38 -6.83 -4.97
C GLN A 200 -14.69 -5.37 -4.64
N ILE A 201 -15.90 -5.13 -4.17
CA ILE A 201 -16.34 -3.83 -3.70
C ILE A 201 -17.04 -3.96 -2.34
N THR A 202 -16.68 -3.10 -1.40
CA THR A 202 -17.35 -2.96 -0.11
C THR A 202 -17.98 -1.57 -0.03
N MET A 203 -19.29 -1.53 0.16
CA MET A 203 -20.02 -0.28 0.40
C MET A 203 -20.40 -0.19 1.87
N LEU A 204 -19.92 0.86 2.52
CA LEU A 204 -20.09 1.11 3.95
C LEU A 204 -21.17 2.17 4.19
N LYS A 205 -21.76 2.21 5.40
CA LYS A 205 -22.77 3.20 5.76
C LYS A 205 -22.24 4.15 6.82
N GLY A 206 -22.35 5.46 6.57
CA GLY A 206 -21.93 6.50 7.53
C GLY A 206 -20.43 6.49 7.86
N ALA A 207 -19.62 5.83 7.03
CA ALA A 207 -18.21 5.58 7.37
C ALA A 207 -17.28 6.79 7.12
N GLY A 208 -17.70 7.75 6.28
CA GLY A 208 -16.86 8.91 5.96
C GLY A 208 -16.13 8.74 4.62
N HIS A 209 -14.93 9.34 4.49
CA HIS A 209 -14.22 9.47 3.22
C HIS A 209 -12.82 8.83 3.27
N ALA A 210 -12.52 7.95 2.33
CA ALA A 210 -11.23 7.28 2.12
C ALA A 210 -10.69 6.65 3.42
N ALA A 211 -9.43 6.90 3.80
CA ALA A 211 -8.84 6.29 4.99
C ALA A 211 -9.50 6.76 6.31
N SER A 212 -10.26 7.88 6.30
CA SER A 212 -11.07 8.26 7.47
C SER A 212 -12.17 7.26 7.80
N MET A 213 -12.53 6.37 6.86
CA MET A 213 -13.46 5.26 7.12
C MET A 213 -12.95 4.31 8.21
N PHE A 214 -11.64 4.21 8.42
CA PHE A 214 -11.02 3.32 9.42
C PHE A 214 -11.40 3.66 10.87
N GLU A 215 -11.78 4.91 11.14
CA GLU A 215 -12.20 5.34 12.48
C GLU A 215 -13.56 4.74 12.87
N LYS A 216 -14.48 4.62 11.91
CA LYS A 216 -15.83 4.09 12.13
C LYS A 216 -15.94 2.61 11.77
N GLU A 217 -15.14 2.16 10.84
CA GLU A 217 -15.11 0.78 10.31
C GLU A 217 -13.68 0.23 10.43
N PRO A 218 -13.21 -0.05 11.65
CA PRO A 218 -11.84 -0.53 11.88
C PRO A 218 -11.58 -1.88 11.20
N ASP A 219 -12.61 -2.71 11.00
CA ASP A 219 -12.52 -4.00 10.33
C ASP A 219 -12.11 -3.86 8.86
N LEU A 220 -12.36 -2.70 8.22
CA LEU A 220 -11.91 -2.43 6.85
C LEU A 220 -10.39 -2.57 6.70
N GLN A 221 -9.61 -2.23 7.74
CA GLN A 221 -8.16 -2.42 7.70
C GLN A 221 -7.78 -3.91 7.71
N ALA A 222 -8.51 -4.72 8.49
CA ALA A 222 -8.32 -6.17 8.49
C ALA A 222 -8.71 -6.79 7.14
N ASP A 223 -9.81 -6.35 6.53
CA ASP A 223 -10.24 -6.77 5.20
C ASP A 223 -9.18 -6.46 4.13
N ILE A 224 -8.54 -5.29 4.21
CA ILE A 224 -7.44 -4.90 3.31
C ILE A 224 -6.23 -5.85 3.51
N VAL A 225 -5.89 -6.20 4.73
CA VAL A 225 -4.81 -7.18 5.00
C VAL A 225 -5.17 -8.56 4.46
N ILE A 226 -6.41 -9.02 4.63
CA ILE A 226 -6.92 -10.29 4.08
C ILE A 226 -6.89 -10.24 2.54
N TRP A 227 -7.29 -9.13 1.94
CA TRP A 227 -7.20 -8.90 0.50
C TRP A 227 -5.78 -9.13 -0.02
N PHE A 228 -4.77 -8.51 0.62
CA PHE A 228 -3.39 -8.71 0.20
C PHE A 228 -2.92 -10.14 0.42
N ARG A 229 -3.30 -10.80 1.52
CA ARG A 229 -2.95 -12.22 1.74
C ARG A 229 -3.48 -13.13 0.64
N THR A 230 -4.64 -12.83 0.10
CA THR A 230 -5.26 -13.60 -0.98
C THR A 230 -4.61 -13.31 -2.33
N ASN A 231 -4.36 -12.03 -2.64
CA ASN A 231 -3.96 -11.59 -3.98
C ASN A 231 -2.45 -11.32 -4.12
N LEU A 232 -1.74 -11.25 -3.01
CA LEU A 232 -0.29 -10.99 -2.96
C LEU A 232 0.36 -11.86 -1.88
N PRO A 233 0.36 -13.19 -2.03
CA PRO A 233 0.76 -14.11 -0.98
C PRO A 233 2.22 -13.91 -0.57
N VAL A 234 2.46 -13.92 0.73
CA VAL A 234 3.80 -13.91 1.33
C VAL A 234 4.31 -15.34 1.39
N SER A 235 5.51 -15.62 0.87
CA SER A 235 6.13 -16.94 0.93
C SER A 235 6.22 -17.44 2.37
N GLY A 236 5.77 -18.68 2.62
CA GLY A 236 5.77 -19.30 3.95
C GLY A 236 4.46 -19.17 4.74
N TYR A 237 3.44 -18.46 4.23
CA TYR A 237 2.08 -18.50 4.77
C TYR A 237 1.19 -19.34 3.85
N ALA A 238 0.41 -20.26 4.43
CA ALA A 238 -0.63 -20.96 3.68
C ALA A 238 -1.66 -19.94 3.16
N VAL A 239 -2.01 -20.02 1.88
CA VAL A 239 -3.15 -19.27 1.33
C VAL A 239 -4.39 -19.79 2.04
N LEU A 240 -5.08 -18.96 2.81
CA LEU A 240 -6.35 -19.32 3.39
C LEU A 240 -7.34 -19.57 2.24
N PRO A 241 -8.08 -20.70 2.23
CA PRO A 241 -9.10 -20.92 1.23
C PRO A 241 -10.12 -19.77 1.32
N SER A 242 -10.45 -19.17 0.17
CA SER A 242 -11.47 -18.13 0.09
C SER A 242 -12.77 -18.66 0.70
N LEU A 243 -13.28 -18.01 1.72
CA LEU A 243 -14.63 -18.22 2.19
C LEU A 243 -15.57 -17.77 1.06
N LYS A 244 -16.14 -18.75 0.34
CA LYS A 244 -17.19 -18.54 -0.66
C LYS A 244 -18.51 -18.28 0.03
#